data_15a58f39c8bb6e1ce516a6d105784c17
#
_entry.id   15a58f39c8bb6e1ce516a6d105784c17
#
_cell.length_a   1.000
_cell.length_b   1.000
_cell.length_c   1.000
_cell.angle_alpha   90.00
_cell.angle_beta   90.00
_cell.angle_gamma   90.00
#
_symmetry.space_group_name_H-M   'P 1'
#
loop_
_entity.id
_entity.type
_entity.pdbx_description
1 polymer ?
#
loop_
_entity_poly.entity_id
_entity_poly.type
_entity_poly.pdbx_seq_one_letter_code
_entity_poly.pdbx_strand_id
1 'polypeptide(L)'
;QVSTLTDALATISANRKLDSPREAKEYGLDKPQATVTVTYADKSTYAFELGDMSGVSDEAYFRPTGTTDVYLVEKSFANTVLQKSTAYIGISLISAPAVKDDDENGSVVMRDVVLTGSVRGNQPLTVRLTNSDDSDTVSLYTYLVETPYYRGANDENAKAAFDSAYSLTAETAYIAYPTKKQKSECGFDKPYSVAKMHTAVKTVETTSTTGTTSPGTTTSATDE
;
A
#
# COMPACT_ATOMS: atom_id res chain seq x y z
N GLN A 1 2.05 -1.37 10.80
CA GLN A 1 3.37 -1.53 11.50
C GLN A 1 3.85 -0.21 12.13
N VAL A 2 3.70 0.94 11.46
CA VAL A 2 4.03 2.23 12.09
C VAL A 2 3.11 2.50 13.29
N SER A 3 1.80 2.21 13.18
CA SER A 3 0.87 2.32 14.30
C SER A 3 1.27 1.43 15.47
N THR A 4 1.69 0.20 15.22
CA THR A 4 2.15 -0.72 16.26
C THR A 4 3.35 -0.15 17.04
N LEU A 5 4.29 0.50 16.34
CA LEU A 5 5.43 1.16 16.98
C LEU A 5 4.97 2.39 17.80
N THR A 6 4.12 3.24 17.22
CA THR A 6 3.61 4.43 17.93
C THR A 6 2.80 4.06 19.15
N ASP A 7 1.97 3.02 19.07
CA ASP A 7 1.17 2.52 20.20
C ASP A 7 2.07 1.95 21.31
N ALA A 8 3.10 1.18 20.95
CA ALA A 8 4.09 0.68 21.90
C ALA A 8 4.88 1.80 22.59
N LEU A 9 5.18 2.88 21.87
CA LEU A 9 5.90 4.04 22.42
C LEU A 9 5.00 5.02 23.18
N ALA A 10 3.69 4.99 22.96
CA ALA A 10 2.75 5.84 23.69
C ALA A 10 2.60 5.42 25.16
N THR A 11 2.77 4.14 25.47
CA THR A 11 2.67 3.61 26.83
C THR A 11 3.76 2.56 27.07
N ILE A 12 4.88 3.00 27.62
CA ILE A 12 6.00 2.12 27.94
C ILE A 12 5.81 1.59 29.37
N SER A 13 5.66 0.29 29.50
CA SER A 13 5.51 -0.40 30.79
C SER A 13 6.73 -1.29 31.04
N ALA A 14 7.28 -1.19 32.23
CA ALA A 14 8.32 -2.09 32.70
C ALA A 14 7.73 -3.14 33.65
N ASN A 15 8.15 -4.38 33.48
CA ASN A 15 7.72 -5.48 34.33
C ASN A 15 8.37 -5.39 35.72
N ARG A 16 9.62 -4.93 35.75
CA ARG A 16 10.40 -4.87 36.99
C ARG A 16 11.53 -3.84 36.88
N LYS A 17 11.81 -3.15 37.98
CA LYS A 17 13.04 -2.39 38.19
C LYS A 17 14.06 -3.29 38.91
N LEU A 18 15.34 -3.17 38.56
CA LEU A 18 16.41 -3.85 39.29
C LEU A 18 16.78 -3.05 40.55
N ASP A 19 16.74 -3.71 41.71
CA ASP A 19 16.99 -3.03 42.98
C ASP A 19 18.46 -2.59 43.15
N SER A 20 19.38 -3.36 42.58
CA SER A 20 20.82 -3.09 42.67
C SER A 20 21.47 -3.42 41.32
N PRO A 21 21.32 -2.53 40.32
CA PRO A 21 21.90 -2.78 39.00
C PRO A 21 23.42 -2.80 39.09
N ARG A 22 24.01 -3.75 38.37
CA ARG A 22 25.45 -3.87 38.19
C ARG A 22 25.93 -2.88 37.12
N GLU A 23 27.13 -3.08 36.62
CA GLU A 23 27.67 -2.23 35.56
C GLU A 23 26.82 -2.32 34.28
N ALA A 24 26.66 -1.21 33.56
CA ALA A 24 25.88 -1.12 32.34
C ALA A 24 26.27 -2.17 31.28
N LYS A 25 27.53 -2.56 31.27
CA LYS A 25 28.07 -3.58 30.37
C LYS A 25 27.41 -4.95 30.55
N GLU A 26 27.00 -5.31 31.75
CA GLU A 26 26.36 -6.62 32.02
C GLU A 26 24.96 -6.71 31.43
N TYR A 27 24.39 -5.59 31.05
CA TYR A 27 23.05 -5.44 30.47
C TYR A 27 23.09 -5.04 28.98
N GLY A 28 24.30 -4.92 28.38
CA GLY A 28 24.47 -4.38 27.03
C GLY A 28 24.12 -2.88 26.92
N LEU A 29 24.08 -2.14 28.04
CA LEU A 29 23.72 -0.72 28.09
C LEU A 29 24.93 0.23 27.99
N ASP A 30 26.14 -0.29 27.90
CA ASP A 30 27.35 0.45 27.51
C ASP A 30 27.44 0.64 25.99
N LYS A 31 26.81 -0.27 25.24
CA LYS A 31 26.62 -0.23 23.79
C LYS A 31 25.21 -0.68 23.45
N PRO A 32 24.19 0.15 23.72
CA PRO A 32 22.82 -0.25 23.59
C PRO A 32 22.48 -0.67 22.16
N GLN A 33 21.62 -1.67 22.02
CA GLN A 33 21.10 -2.13 20.73
C GLN A 33 20.26 -1.06 20.02
N ALA A 34 19.57 -0.22 20.81
CA ALA A 34 18.88 0.96 20.31
C ALA A 34 18.92 2.09 21.35
N THR A 35 19.08 3.31 20.86
CA THR A 35 18.77 4.54 21.60
C THR A 35 17.60 5.20 20.91
N VAL A 36 16.53 5.42 21.66
CA VAL A 36 15.24 5.92 21.14
C VAL A 36 14.93 7.25 21.78
N THR A 37 14.51 8.22 20.99
CA THR A 37 13.94 9.48 21.44
C THR A 37 12.52 9.60 20.88
N VAL A 38 11.55 9.69 21.75
CA VAL A 38 10.15 9.93 21.42
C VAL A 38 9.85 11.39 21.62
N THR A 39 9.29 12.04 20.61
CA THR A 39 8.79 13.42 20.69
C THR A 39 7.27 13.39 20.62
N TYR A 40 6.61 13.85 21.66
CA TYR A 40 5.15 13.91 21.73
C TYR A 40 4.59 15.14 21.03
N ALA A 41 3.28 15.17 20.84
CA ALA A 41 2.59 16.27 20.16
C ALA A 41 2.74 17.62 20.89
N ASP A 42 2.88 17.62 22.22
CA ASP A 42 3.16 18.77 23.06
C ASP A 42 4.63 19.22 23.03
N LYS A 43 5.47 18.59 22.20
CA LYS A 43 6.91 18.78 22.05
C LYS A 43 7.76 18.30 23.23
N SER A 44 7.16 17.67 24.23
CA SER A 44 7.93 16.97 25.25
C SER A 44 8.68 15.80 24.64
N THR A 45 9.82 15.44 25.23
CA THR A 45 10.66 14.33 24.74
C THR A 45 10.93 13.35 25.86
N TYR A 46 10.91 12.07 25.50
CA TYR A 46 11.35 10.98 26.36
C TYR A 46 12.40 10.14 25.61
N ALA A 47 13.52 9.88 26.28
CA ALA A 47 14.58 9.11 25.66
C ALA A 47 14.97 7.91 26.53
N PHE A 48 15.27 6.80 25.87
CA PHE A 48 15.68 5.57 26.53
C PHE A 48 16.65 4.74 25.68
N GLU A 49 17.25 3.76 26.31
CA GLU A 49 18.19 2.81 25.74
C GLU A 49 17.68 1.39 25.95
N LEU A 50 17.80 0.55 24.94
CA LEU A 50 17.58 -0.90 25.01
C LEU A 50 18.92 -1.61 24.97
N GLY A 51 19.16 -2.42 25.98
CA GLY A 51 20.31 -3.29 26.08
C GLY A 51 20.03 -4.70 25.53
N ASP A 52 20.73 -5.68 26.12
CA ASP A 52 20.61 -7.08 25.72
C ASP A 52 19.30 -7.71 26.20
N MET A 53 18.97 -8.83 25.59
CA MET A 53 17.90 -9.70 26.09
C MET A 53 18.37 -10.40 27.38
N SER A 54 17.46 -10.54 28.34
CA SER A 54 17.73 -11.30 29.56
C SER A 54 17.97 -12.77 29.20
N GLY A 55 19.02 -13.34 29.74
CA GLY A 55 19.32 -14.78 29.54
C GLY A 55 18.42 -15.73 30.31
N VAL A 56 17.56 -15.23 31.22
CA VAL A 56 16.72 -16.02 32.13
C VAL A 56 15.22 -15.76 31.98
N SER A 57 14.83 -14.73 31.24
CA SER A 57 13.42 -14.37 31.02
C SER A 57 13.22 -13.82 29.60
N ASP A 58 11.97 -13.85 29.13
CA ASP A 58 11.60 -13.24 27.84
C ASP A 58 11.45 -11.71 27.96
N GLU A 59 12.50 -11.05 28.42
CA GLU A 59 12.57 -9.63 28.72
C GLU A 59 13.86 -9.02 28.16
N ALA A 60 13.86 -7.72 27.94
CA ALA A 60 15.03 -6.95 27.57
C ALA A 60 15.38 -5.91 28.64
N TYR A 61 16.68 -5.60 28.75
CA TYR A 61 17.12 -4.52 29.62
C TYR A 61 16.82 -3.17 29.02
N PHE A 62 16.28 -2.29 29.85
CA PHE A 62 15.83 -0.95 29.47
C PHE A 62 16.36 0.07 30.45
N ARG A 63 16.81 1.22 29.97
CA ARG A 63 17.27 2.34 30.80
C ARG A 63 16.72 3.67 30.26
N PRO A 64 16.01 4.49 31.06
CA PRO A 64 15.76 5.87 30.70
C PRO A 64 17.06 6.62 30.55
N THR A 65 17.22 7.40 29.47
CA THR A 65 18.46 8.15 29.23
C THR A 65 18.72 9.15 30.35
N GLY A 66 19.97 9.20 30.81
CA GLY A 66 20.39 10.08 31.88
C GLY A 66 20.13 9.55 33.29
N THR A 67 19.71 8.30 33.42
CA THR A 67 19.54 7.63 34.74
C THR A 67 20.48 6.44 34.87
N THR A 68 20.65 5.94 36.10
CA THR A 68 21.35 4.68 36.39
C THR A 68 20.38 3.54 36.62
N ASP A 69 19.09 3.81 36.63
CA ASP A 69 18.05 2.83 36.86
C ASP A 69 17.90 1.88 35.68
N VAL A 70 17.93 0.59 35.94
CA VAL A 70 17.72 -0.45 34.93
C VAL A 70 16.42 -1.16 35.16
N TYR A 71 15.66 -1.33 34.09
CA TYR A 71 14.37 -1.98 34.10
C TYR A 71 14.37 -3.21 33.17
N LEU A 72 13.41 -4.08 33.35
CA LEU A 72 13.08 -5.15 32.43
C LEU A 72 11.76 -4.84 31.74
N VAL A 73 11.77 -4.90 30.42
CA VAL A 73 10.61 -4.71 29.55
C VAL A 73 10.34 -5.98 28.76
N GLU A 74 9.12 -6.18 28.32
CA GLU A 74 8.75 -7.35 27.53
C GLU A 74 9.55 -7.45 26.22
N LYS A 75 9.90 -8.67 25.85
CA LYS A 75 10.56 -8.98 24.58
C LYS A 75 9.77 -8.51 23.37
N SER A 76 8.44 -8.55 23.42
CA SER A 76 7.54 -8.05 22.38
C SER A 76 7.76 -6.57 22.11
N PHE A 77 7.88 -5.75 23.15
CA PHE A 77 8.22 -4.34 23.07
C PHE A 77 9.61 -4.14 22.45
N ALA A 78 10.62 -4.83 22.98
CA ALA A 78 11.99 -4.72 22.45
C ALA A 78 12.05 -5.12 20.98
N ASN A 79 11.41 -6.22 20.57
CA ASN A 79 11.35 -6.65 19.19
C ASN A 79 10.67 -5.62 18.29
N THR A 80 9.62 -4.95 18.76
CA THR A 80 8.96 -3.88 18.01
C THR A 80 9.92 -2.71 17.76
N VAL A 81 10.66 -2.29 18.78
CA VAL A 81 11.61 -1.17 18.67
C VAL A 81 12.83 -1.52 17.83
N LEU A 82 13.33 -2.76 17.93
CA LEU A 82 14.53 -3.25 17.24
C LEU A 82 14.29 -3.70 15.80
N GLN A 83 13.07 -3.58 15.29
CA GLN A 83 12.78 -3.94 13.91
C GLN A 83 13.62 -3.12 12.93
N LYS A 84 14.02 -3.76 11.84
CA LYS A 84 14.73 -3.11 10.75
C LYS A 84 13.84 -2.02 10.11
N SER A 85 14.45 -0.93 9.67
CA SER A 85 13.74 0.17 8.98
C SER A 85 12.89 -0.31 7.79
N THR A 86 13.31 -1.37 7.12
CA THR A 86 12.55 -1.98 6.01
C THR A 86 11.21 -2.58 6.44
N ALA A 87 11.06 -2.98 7.71
CA ALA A 87 9.79 -3.49 8.24
C ALA A 87 8.69 -2.43 8.35
N TYR A 88 9.07 -1.15 8.36
CA TYR A 88 8.14 -0.01 8.43
C TYR A 88 7.75 0.54 7.06
N ILE A 89 8.34 0.03 5.99
CA ILE A 89 8.01 0.45 4.63
C ILE A 89 6.74 -0.26 4.18
N GLY A 90 5.79 0.52 3.66
CA GLY A 90 4.59 -0.02 3.03
C GLY A 90 4.98 -0.88 1.82
N ILE A 91 4.50 -2.12 1.81
CA ILE A 91 4.77 -3.08 0.73
C ILE A 91 3.68 -3.07 -0.36
N SER A 92 2.57 -2.36 -0.14
CA SER A 92 1.59 -2.10 -1.20
C SER A 92 2.17 -1.10 -2.18
N LEU A 93 2.45 -1.55 -3.40
CA LEU A 93 3.11 -0.75 -4.42
C LEU A 93 2.12 0.07 -5.25
N ILE A 94 0.94 -0.49 -5.47
CA ILE A 94 -0.14 0.13 -6.21
C ILE A 94 -1.44 -0.14 -5.47
N SER A 95 -2.21 0.91 -5.25
CA SER A 95 -3.59 0.82 -4.74
C SER A 95 -4.54 1.25 -5.84
N ALA A 96 -5.74 0.69 -5.86
CA ALA A 96 -6.79 1.18 -6.73
C ALA A 96 -7.00 2.69 -6.47
N PRO A 97 -7.03 3.52 -7.53
CA PRO A 97 -7.27 4.94 -7.35
C PRO A 97 -8.67 5.14 -6.72
N ALA A 98 -8.75 6.05 -5.77
CA ALA A 98 -10.03 6.44 -5.19
C ALA A 98 -10.81 7.29 -6.20
N VAL A 99 -12.13 7.07 -6.26
CA VAL A 99 -13.05 8.01 -6.91
C VAL A 99 -13.10 9.26 -6.05
N LYS A 100 -13.10 10.45 -6.65
CA LYS A 100 -13.27 11.70 -5.90
C LYS A 100 -14.70 11.76 -5.35
N ASP A 101 -14.85 12.36 -4.17
CA ASP A 101 -16.12 12.45 -3.44
C ASP A 101 -17.27 13.11 -4.24
N ASP A 102 -16.95 13.85 -5.30
CA ASP A 102 -17.93 14.52 -6.17
C ASP A 102 -18.62 13.59 -7.17
N ASP A 103 -18.14 12.34 -7.34
CA ASP A 103 -18.67 11.34 -8.27
C ASP A 103 -19.28 10.15 -7.50
N GLU A 104 -20.41 10.38 -6.84
CA GLU A 104 -21.11 9.35 -6.02
C GLU A 104 -21.39 8.03 -6.76
N ASN A 105 -21.43 8.04 -8.10
CA ASN A 105 -21.66 6.87 -8.95
C ASN A 105 -20.48 6.55 -9.87
N GLY A 106 -19.33 7.16 -9.64
CA GLY A 106 -18.14 6.95 -10.46
C GLY A 106 -17.36 5.70 -10.00
N SER A 107 -16.86 4.94 -10.94
CA SER A 107 -15.86 3.90 -10.67
C SER A 107 -14.59 4.19 -11.46
N VAL A 108 -13.43 3.99 -10.81
CA VAL A 108 -12.16 4.06 -11.53
C VAL A 108 -11.92 2.76 -12.24
N VAL A 109 -11.73 2.83 -13.54
CA VAL A 109 -11.41 1.68 -14.38
C VAL A 109 -10.03 1.86 -15.01
N MET A 110 -9.33 0.77 -15.24
CA MET A 110 -8.10 0.82 -16.04
C MET A 110 -8.48 1.02 -17.50
N ARG A 111 -7.99 2.10 -18.10
CA ARG A 111 -8.23 2.42 -19.50
C ARG A 111 -7.33 1.63 -20.42
N ASP A 112 -6.04 1.64 -20.14
CA ASP A 112 -5.04 0.93 -20.91
C ASP A 112 -3.79 0.59 -20.10
N VAL A 113 -3.08 -0.44 -20.57
CA VAL A 113 -1.77 -0.86 -20.06
C VAL A 113 -0.81 -0.96 -21.24
N VAL A 114 0.33 -0.28 -21.12
CA VAL A 114 1.42 -0.39 -22.08
C VAL A 114 2.60 -1.08 -21.41
N LEU A 115 2.96 -2.26 -21.92
CA LEU A 115 4.11 -3.04 -21.45
C LEU A 115 5.28 -2.85 -22.42
N THR A 116 6.43 -2.45 -21.86
CA THR A 116 7.69 -2.28 -22.56
C THR A 116 8.82 -2.95 -21.79
N GLY A 117 10.06 -2.74 -22.17
CA GLY A 117 11.25 -3.27 -21.51
C GLY A 117 11.98 -4.31 -22.37
N SER A 118 13.11 -4.79 -21.87
CA SER A 118 14.00 -5.67 -22.64
C SER A 118 13.34 -7.00 -23.03
N VAL A 119 12.40 -7.50 -22.25
CA VAL A 119 11.62 -8.72 -22.55
C VAL A 119 10.76 -8.57 -23.82
N ARG A 120 10.36 -7.35 -24.16
CA ARG A 120 9.53 -7.06 -25.34
C ARG A 120 10.35 -6.67 -26.57
N GLY A 121 11.64 -6.46 -26.42
CA GLY A 121 12.48 -5.93 -27.51
C GLY A 121 11.95 -4.57 -27.98
N ASN A 122 11.71 -4.44 -29.27
CA ASN A 122 11.16 -3.22 -29.87
C ASN A 122 9.64 -3.26 -30.09
N GLN A 123 8.95 -4.26 -29.56
CA GLN A 123 7.51 -4.46 -29.76
C GLN A 123 6.77 -4.24 -28.43
N PRO A 124 6.27 -3.06 -28.14
CA PRO A 124 5.41 -2.84 -26.98
C PRO A 124 4.12 -3.65 -27.11
N LEU A 125 3.58 -4.06 -25.98
CA LEU A 125 2.24 -4.61 -25.89
C LEU A 125 1.32 -3.59 -25.28
N THR A 126 0.30 -3.15 -26.02
CA THR A 126 -0.76 -2.28 -25.52
C THR A 126 -2.05 -3.05 -25.47
N VAL A 127 -2.66 -3.10 -24.28
CA VAL A 127 -4.01 -3.64 -24.07
C VAL A 127 -4.86 -2.51 -23.50
N ARG A 128 -6.04 -2.30 -24.08
CA ARG A 128 -6.97 -1.25 -23.63
C ARG A 128 -8.43 -1.70 -23.64
N LEU A 129 -9.28 -0.94 -23.00
CA LEU A 129 -10.73 -1.09 -23.18
C LEU A 129 -11.12 -0.74 -24.62
N THR A 130 -12.14 -1.43 -25.12
CA THR A 130 -12.79 -1.07 -26.38
C THR A 130 -13.59 0.22 -26.21
N ASN A 131 -13.79 0.94 -27.29
CA ASN A 131 -14.59 2.14 -27.34
C ASN A 131 -15.46 2.18 -28.60
N SER A 132 -16.31 3.18 -28.75
CA SER A 132 -17.23 3.34 -29.88
C SER A 132 -16.58 3.48 -31.26
N ASP A 133 -15.32 3.85 -31.28
CA ASP A 133 -14.57 4.09 -32.53
C ASP A 133 -13.88 2.81 -33.04
N ASP A 134 -13.95 1.73 -32.25
CA ASP A 134 -13.36 0.46 -32.63
C ASP A 134 -14.22 -0.23 -33.69
N SER A 135 -13.57 -1.01 -34.57
CA SER A 135 -14.27 -1.75 -35.62
C SER A 135 -15.24 -2.79 -35.03
N ASP A 136 -16.32 -3.09 -35.77
CA ASP A 136 -17.35 -4.07 -35.37
C ASP A 136 -16.75 -5.43 -34.99
N THR A 137 -15.62 -5.80 -35.59
CA THR A 137 -14.97 -7.09 -35.30
C THR A 137 -14.35 -7.17 -33.91
N VAL A 138 -13.94 -6.05 -33.31
CA VAL A 138 -13.33 -6.01 -31.98
C VAL A 138 -14.26 -5.42 -30.92
N SER A 139 -15.32 -4.72 -31.32
CA SER A 139 -16.31 -4.14 -30.42
C SER A 139 -17.10 -5.17 -29.60
N LEU A 140 -17.07 -6.45 -30.02
CA LEU A 140 -17.64 -7.58 -29.28
C LEU A 140 -16.83 -7.96 -28.03
N TYR A 141 -15.62 -7.45 -27.90
CA TYR A 141 -14.72 -7.71 -26.75
C TYR A 141 -14.71 -6.50 -25.82
N THR A 142 -14.54 -6.75 -24.53
CA THR A 142 -14.37 -5.68 -23.53
C THR A 142 -12.99 -5.04 -23.65
N TYR A 143 -11.99 -5.85 -24.02
CA TYR A 143 -10.61 -5.44 -24.16
C TYR A 143 -10.09 -5.80 -25.54
N LEU A 144 -9.15 -4.97 -26.02
CA LEU A 144 -8.42 -5.27 -27.24
C LEU A 144 -6.91 -5.14 -27.05
N VAL A 145 -6.16 -5.91 -27.81
CA VAL A 145 -4.73 -5.72 -28.02
C VAL A 145 -4.60 -4.74 -29.18
N GLU A 146 -4.05 -3.55 -28.91
CA GLU A 146 -3.83 -2.52 -29.91
C GLU A 146 -2.49 -2.70 -30.62
N THR A 147 -1.46 -3.07 -29.86
CA THR A 147 -0.14 -3.41 -30.39
C THR A 147 0.37 -4.70 -29.75
N PRO A 148 1.13 -5.53 -30.44
CA PRO A 148 1.58 -5.41 -31.83
C PRO A 148 0.52 -5.82 -32.89
N TYR A 149 -0.62 -6.34 -32.48
CA TYR A 149 -1.68 -6.81 -33.38
C TYR A 149 -3.03 -6.26 -32.93
N TYR A 150 -3.71 -5.54 -33.79
CA TYR A 150 -5.05 -5.03 -33.52
C TYR A 150 -6.09 -6.14 -33.55
N ARG A 151 -6.54 -6.63 -32.41
CA ARG A 151 -7.57 -7.68 -32.27
C ARG A 151 -8.20 -7.69 -30.88
N GLY A 152 -9.36 -8.30 -30.75
CA GLY A 152 -9.97 -8.59 -29.46
C GLY A 152 -9.03 -9.37 -28.54
N ALA A 153 -8.96 -8.98 -27.28
CA ALA A 153 -8.22 -9.68 -26.25
C ALA A 153 -9.07 -10.82 -25.66
N ASN A 154 -8.44 -11.75 -24.95
CA ASN A 154 -9.17 -12.63 -24.06
C ASN A 154 -9.59 -11.82 -22.83
N ASP A 155 -10.89 -11.54 -22.68
CA ASP A 155 -11.45 -10.66 -21.67
C ASP A 155 -11.15 -11.13 -20.25
N GLU A 156 -11.19 -12.44 -20.00
CA GLU A 156 -10.89 -13.01 -18.69
C GLU A 156 -9.43 -12.75 -18.29
N ASN A 157 -8.50 -13.05 -19.20
CA ASN A 157 -7.07 -12.84 -18.96
C ASN A 157 -6.71 -11.35 -18.86
N ALA A 158 -7.30 -10.51 -19.71
CA ALA A 158 -7.08 -9.08 -19.68
C ALA A 158 -7.60 -8.46 -18.36
N LYS A 159 -8.82 -8.83 -17.96
CA LYS A 159 -9.40 -8.39 -16.69
C LYS A 159 -8.56 -8.85 -15.49
N ALA A 160 -8.16 -10.12 -15.46
CA ALA A 160 -7.33 -10.65 -14.38
C ALA A 160 -5.98 -9.91 -14.27
N ALA A 161 -5.35 -9.58 -15.40
CA ALA A 161 -4.12 -8.80 -15.43
C ALA A 161 -4.34 -7.37 -14.90
N PHE A 162 -5.44 -6.73 -15.24
CA PHE A 162 -5.77 -5.39 -14.77
C PHE A 162 -6.11 -5.36 -13.29
N ASP A 163 -6.91 -6.29 -12.81
CA ASP A 163 -7.27 -6.41 -11.40
C ASP A 163 -6.01 -6.67 -10.53
N SER A 164 -5.10 -7.52 -11.03
CA SER A 164 -3.83 -7.80 -10.35
C SER A 164 -2.92 -6.57 -10.27
N ALA A 165 -2.98 -5.67 -11.22
CA ALA A 165 -2.17 -4.46 -11.21
C ALA A 165 -2.54 -3.50 -10.06
N TYR A 166 -3.82 -3.46 -9.66
CA TYR A 166 -4.27 -2.64 -8.53
C TYR A 166 -3.96 -3.24 -7.16
N SER A 167 -3.60 -4.50 -7.09
CA SER A 167 -3.26 -5.21 -5.85
C SER A 167 -1.79 -5.60 -5.75
N LEU A 168 -0.94 -4.93 -6.53
CA LEU A 168 0.48 -5.25 -6.56
C LEU A 168 1.12 -4.94 -5.20
N THR A 169 1.54 -6.00 -4.52
CA THR A 169 2.19 -5.94 -3.22
C THR A 169 3.56 -6.61 -3.31
N ALA A 170 4.58 -5.99 -2.73
CA ALA A 170 5.87 -6.62 -2.58
C ALA A 170 5.84 -7.60 -1.41
N GLU A 171 6.63 -8.66 -1.49
CA GLU A 171 6.80 -9.59 -0.36
C GLU A 171 7.54 -8.92 0.80
N THR A 172 8.55 -8.12 0.49
CA THR A 172 9.35 -7.38 1.46
C THR A 172 10.02 -6.17 0.84
N ALA A 173 10.36 -5.18 1.66
CA ALA A 173 11.25 -4.10 1.26
C ALA A 173 12.70 -4.54 1.41
N TYR A 174 13.45 -4.51 0.33
CA TYR A 174 14.87 -4.95 0.31
C TYR A 174 15.82 -3.85 0.82
N ILE A 175 15.62 -2.62 0.37
CA ILE A 175 16.42 -1.45 0.74
C ILE A 175 15.50 -0.27 1.03
N ALA A 176 15.64 0.36 2.21
CA ALA A 176 14.79 1.47 2.63
C ALA A 176 15.01 2.74 1.80
N TYR A 177 16.27 3.10 1.55
CA TYR A 177 16.67 4.32 0.84
C TYR A 177 17.78 3.99 -0.16
N PRO A 178 17.44 3.39 -1.33
CA PRO A 178 18.45 2.93 -2.26
C PRO A 178 19.21 4.09 -2.90
N THR A 179 20.54 3.99 -2.91
CA THR A 179 21.41 4.87 -3.67
C THR A 179 21.23 4.64 -5.18
N LYS A 180 21.72 5.59 -6.01
CA LYS A 180 21.72 5.41 -7.47
C LYS A 180 22.44 4.14 -7.91
N LYS A 181 23.58 3.81 -7.27
CA LYS A 181 24.35 2.59 -7.55
C LYS A 181 23.54 1.34 -7.24
N GLN A 182 22.88 1.27 -6.08
CA GLN A 182 22.04 0.13 -5.70
C GLN A 182 20.84 -0.05 -6.64
N LYS A 183 20.22 1.04 -7.09
CA LYS A 183 19.15 0.98 -8.11
C LYS A 183 19.67 0.40 -9.42
N SER A 184 20.86 0.79 -9.86
CA SER A 184 21.52 0.24 -11.05
C SER A 184 21.82 -1.25 -10.91
N GLU A 185 22.38 -1.66 -9.75
CA GLU A 185 22.67 -3.06 -9.43
C GLU A 185 21.39 -3.93 -9.42
N CYS A 186 20.24 -3.35 -9.05
CA CYS A 186 18.94 -4.00 -9.16
C CYS A 186 18.34 -3.99 -10.57
N GLY A 187 19.05 -3.47 -11.57
CA GLY A 187 18.63 -3.51 -12.98
C GLY A 187 17.65 -2.41 -13.40
N PHE A 188 17.42 -1.38 -12.57
CA PHE A 188 16.46 -0.32 -12.92
C PHE A 188 16.92 0.60 -14.06
N ASP A 189 18.20 0.58 -14.43
CA ASP A 189 18.71 1.32 -15.59
C ASP A 189 18.27 0.68 -16.93
N LYS A 190 18.08 -0.65 -16.91
CA LYS A 190 17.59 -1.42 -18.07
C LYS A 190 16.54 -2.42 -17.59
N PRO A 191 15.34 -1.97 -17.25
CA PRO A 191 14.34 -2.84 -16.66
C PRO A 191 13.91 -3.94 -17.63
N TYR A 192 13.71 -5.14 -17.10
CA TYR A 192 13.23 -6.28 -17.85
C TYR A 192 11.83 -6.05 -18.42
N SER A 193 10.96 -5.45 -17.61
CA SER A 193 9.62 -5.05 -18.00
C SER A 193 9.24 -3.73 -17.34
N VAL A 194 8.52 -2.89 -18.08
CA VAL A 194 7.92 -1.65 -17.60
C VAL A 194 6.45 -1.67 -17.95
N ALA A 195 5.60 -1.48 -16.96
CA ALA A 195 4.16 -1.32 -17.16
C ALA A 195 3.78 0.15 -16.94
N LYS A 196 3.16 0.79 -17.93
CA LYS A 196 2.48 2.08 -17.80
C LYS A 196 0.99 1.82 -17.82
N MET A 197 0.30 2.29 -16.81
CA MET A 197 -1.14 2.10 -16.64
C MET A 197 -1.83 3.46 -16.66
N HIS A 198 -2.90 3.57 -17.43
CA HIS A 198 -3.74 4.75 -17.44
C HIS A 198 -5.13 4.39 -16.96
N THR A 199 -5.69 5.22 -16.11
CA THR A 199 -7.00 5.04 -15.53
C THR A 199 -7.98 6.08 -16.07
N ALA A 200 -9.26 5.74 -16.09
CA ALA A 200 -10.36 6.65 -16.40
C ALA A 200 -11.45 6.50 -15.34
N VAL A 201 -12.21 7.55 -15.11
CA VAL A 201 -13.42 7.50 -14.30
C VAL A 201 -14.58 7.12 -15.23
N LYS A 202 -15.27 6.05 -14.89
CA LYS A 202 -16.51 5.65 -15.56
C LYS A 202 -17.67 6.11 -14.68
N THR A 203 -18.39 7.14 -15.12
CA THR A 203 -19.67 7.54 -14.52
C THR A 203 -20.78 6.64 -15.03
N VAL A 204 -21.59 6.11 -14.14
CA VAL A 204 -22.82 5.41 -14.52
C VAL A 204 -23.86 6.48 -14.74
N GLU A 205 -24.22 6.74 -15.99
CA GLU A 205 -25.40 7.55 -16.28
C GLU A 205 -26.63 6.82 -15.73
N THR A 206 -27.19 7.34 -14.65
CA THR A 206 -28.48 6.90 -14.15
C THR A 206 -29.53 7.40 -15.14
N THR A 207 -29.94 6.57 -16.07
CA THR A 207 -31.13 6.84 -16.92
C THR A 207 -32.33 6.90 -15.99
N SER A 208 -32.68 8.11 -15.58
CA SER A 208 -33.99 8.36 -14.93
C SER A 208 -35.05 8.04 -15.95
N THR A 209 -35.63 6.85 -15.86
CA THR A 209 -36.84 6.51 -16.59
C THR A 209 -37.99 7.32 -15.97
N THR A 210 -38.16 8.53 -16.48
CA THR A 210 -39.34 9.32 -16.17
C THR A 210 -40.54 8.58 -16.80
N GLY A 211 -41.27 7.86 -15.96
CA GLY A 211 -42.51 7.22 -16.37
C GLY A 211 -43.50 8.28 -16.85
N THR A 212 -43.68 8.36 -18.16
CA THR A 212 -44.77 9.14 -18.76
C THR A 212 -46.07 8.43 -18.44
N THR A 213 -46.76 8.91 -17.43
CA THR A 213 -48.17 8.57 -17.20
C THR A 213 -49.00 9.19 -18.33
N SER A 214 -49.53 8.35 -19.21
CA SER A 214 -50.51 8.72 -20.23
C SER A 214 -51.76 9.23 -19.57
N PRO A 215 -52.34 10.37 -19.99
CA PRO A 215 -53.66 10.84 -19.47
C PRO A 215 -54.74 9.95 -19.98
N GLY A 216 -55.50 9.35 -19.07
CA GLY A 216 -56.68 8.60 -19.40
C GLY A 216 -57.74 9.49 -20.02
N THR A 217 -58.26 9.11 -21.17
CA THR A 217 -59.41 9.70 -21.86
C THR A 217 -60.67 9.39 -21.08
N THR A 218 -61.27 10.38 -20.48
CA THR A 218 -62.64 10.30 -19.90
C THR A 218 -63.62 10.53 -21.01
N THR A 219 -64.31 9.47 -21.42
CA THR A 219 -65.50 9.57 -22.29
C THR A 219 -66.68 9.87 -21.39
N SER A 220 -67.25 11.09 -21.51
CA SER A 220 -68.61 11.41 -20.96
C SER A 220 -69.62 10.90 -21.90
N ALA A 221 -70.44 9.96 -21.44
CA ALA A 221 -71.72 9.62 -22.06
C ALA A 221 -72.79 10.59 -21.53
N THR A 222 -73.46 11.31 -22.42
CA THR A 222 -74.63 12.08 -22.18
C THR A 222 -75.77 11.18 -22.58
N ASP A 223 -76.66 10.85 -21.66
CA ASP A 223 -77.97 10.33 -21.93
C ASP A 223 -79.03 11.41 -21.68
N GLU A 224 -79.97 11.42 -22.53
CA GLU A 224 -81.18 12.19 -22.58
C GLU A 224 -82.16 11.93 -21.42
#